data_1382517ee2e9046fc9aa52cb354ac555
#
_entry.id   1382517ee2e9046fc9aa52cb354ac555
#
_cell.length_a   1.000
_cell.length_b   1.000
_cell.length_c   1.000
_cell.angle_alpha   90.00
_cell.angle_beta   90.00
_cell.angle_gamma   90.00
#
_symmetry.space_group_name_H-M   'P 1'
#
loop_
_entity.id
_entity.type
_entity.pdbx_description
1 polymer ?
#
loop_
_entity_poly.entity_id
_entity_poly.type
_entity_poly.pdbx_seq_one_letter_code
_entity_poly.pdbx_strand_id
1 'polypeptide(L)'
;PLRLGTCNGRPRVAIIIGGLGLNPDITRQALETLPPQVTLAFSPYSPNLQDWINRARERGHEVLLEVPMEPEDYPENDPGPYTLRARAQPAETVRRLEWILGRGAGYFGVINRMGDRFVRSPGGMSAVQGALRNRGVAFIDSGIASASGGGDLRASADQPLDTVLSPPAIDEALLRVEAAALQKGQGLGIAQAYPLSLRQVASWAAQVESRGYQLAPASALARIR
;
A
#
# COMPACT_ATOMS: atom_id res chain seq x y z
N PRO A 1 -19.15 -6.32 20.49
CA PRO A 1 -18.16 -6.71 19.53
C PRO A 1 -18.87 -7.04 18.22
N LEU A 2 -18.89 -6.04 17.31
CA LEU A 2 -19.45 -6.21 15.97
C LEU A 2 -18.51 -7.13 15.20
N ARG A 3 -18.95 -8.34 14.93
CA ARG A 3 -18.32 -9.23 13.95
C ARG A 3 -18.49 -8.56 12.58
N LEU A 4 -17.40 -8.01 12.04
CA LEU A 4 -17.35 -7.57 10.65
C LEU A 4 -17.66 -8.78 9.76
N GLY A 5 -18.71 -8.66 8.96
CA GLY A 5 -19.22 -9.73 8.14
C GLY A 5 -18.17 -10.30 7.20
N THR A 6 -17.87 -11.56 7.37
CA THR A 6 -17.15 -12.38 6.42
C THR A 6 -18.13 -12.73 5.29
N CYS A 7 -17.95 -12.18 4.10
CA CYS A 7 -18.57 -12.78 2.93
C CYS A 7 -18.05 -14.24 2.84
N ASN A 8 -18.90 -15.22 3.02
CA ASN A 8 -18.63 -16.66 3.05
C ASN A 8 -17.86 -17.20 4.27
N GLY A 9 -17.69 -16.47 5.37
CA GLY A 9 -17.04 -16.99 6.59
C GLY A 9 -15.53 -17.19 6.50
N ARG A 10 -14.87 -16.91 5.36
CA ARG A 10 -13.43 -17.08 5.17
C ARG A 10 -12.64 -15.83 5.60
N PRO A 11 -11.49 -15.99 6.27
CA PRO A 11 -10.58 -14.88 6.54
C PRO A 11 -10.08 -14.24 5.24
N ARG A 12 -10.05 -12.92 5.19
CA ARG A 12 -9.58 -12.18 4.01
C ARG A 12 -8.10 -11.87 4.10
N VAL A 13 -7.40 -12.06 2.98
CA VAL A 13 -6.00 -11.67 2.81
C VAL A 13 -5.87 -10.73 1.63
N ALA A 14 -5.04 -9.72 1.77
CA ALA A 14 -4.75 -8.77 0.69
C ALA A 14 -3.24 -8.51 0.62
N ILE A 15 -2.76 -8.25 -0.59
CA ILE A 15 -1.37 -7.88 -0.85
C ILE A 15 -1.33 -6.58 -1.63
N ILE A 16 -0.42 -5.70 -1.25
CA ILE A 16 -0.08 -4.48 -1.99
C ILE A 16 1.34 -4.64 -2.52
N ILE A 17 1.54 -4.37 -3.81
CA ILE A 17 2.86 -4.26 -4.43
C ILE A 17 3.15 -2.80 -4.70
N GLY A 18 4.17 -2.25 -4.04
CA GLY A 18 4.64 -0.88 -4.19
C GLY A 18 5.84 -0.74 -5.13
N GLY A 19 6.27 0.51 -5.36
CA GLY A 19 7.44 0.82 -6.18
C GLY A 19 7.24 0.64 -7.68
N LEU A 20 5.99 0.62 -8.16
CA LEU A 20 5.66 0.44 -9.57
C LEU A 20 5.73 1.76 -10.35
N GLY A 21 5.90 1.65 -11.66
CA GLY A 21 5.88 2.75 -12.62
C GLY A 21 7.23 3.35 -12.97
N LEU A 22 8.29 3.14 -12.17
CA LEU A 22 9.64 3.66 -12.45
C LEU A 22 10.44 2.73 -13.37
N ASN A 23 10.31 1.43 -13.20
CA ASN A 23 10.89 0.43 -14.08
C ASN A 23 9.79 -0.19 -14.96
N PRO A 24 9.78 0.05 -16.28
CA PRO A 24 8.72 -0.44 -17.17
C PRO A 24 8.64 -1.96 -17.24
N ASP A 25 9.77 -2.66 -17.22
CA ASP A 25 9.80 -4.12 -17.37
C ASP A 25 9.22 -4.81 -16.14
N ILE A 26 9.61 -4.37 -14.94
CA ILE A 26 9.08 -4.88 -13.69
C ILE A 26 7.59 -4.53 -13.55
N THR A 27 7.20 -3.32 -13.95
CA THR A 27 5.79 -2.90 -13.92
C THR A 27 4.94 -3.76 -14.86
N ARG A 28 5.45 -4.05 -16.07
CA ARG A 28 4.79 -4.97 -17.01
C ARG A 28 4.69 -6.37 -16.44
N GLN A 29 5.78 -6.89 -15.86
CA GLN A 29 5.78 -8.20 -15.20
C GLN A 29 4.71 -8.28 -14.10
N ALA A 30 4.59 -7.27 -13.25
CA ALA A 30 3.56 -7.22 -12.22
C ALA A 30 2.15 -7.32 -12.81
N LEU A 31 1.87 -6.56 -13.87
CA LEU A 31 0.58 -6.59 -14.56
C LEU A 31 0.27 -7.92 -15.25
N GLU A 32 1.29 -8.64 -15.69
CA GLU A 32 1.11 -9.90 -16.44
C GLU A 32 1.01 -11.12 -15.52
N THR A 33 1.64 -11.07 -14.35
CA THR A 33 1.78 -12.26 -13.48
C THR A 33 0.90 -12.24 -12.24
N LEU A 34 0.49 -11.07 -11.78
CA LEU A 34 -0.30 -10.97 -10.55
C LEU A 34 -1.80 -11.06 -10.84
N PRO A 35 -2.58 -11.74 -9.99
CA PRO A 35 -4.02 -11.77 -10.14
C PRO A 35 -4.64 -10.40 -9.79
N PRO A 36 -5.82 -10.05 -10.36
CA PRO A 36 -6.45 -8.73 -10.21
C PRO A 36 -6.76 -8.33 -8.77
N GLN A 37 -6.85 -9.28 -7.84
CA GLN A 37 -7.06 -9.00 -6.43
C GLN A 37 -5.83 -8.39 -5.74
N VAL A 38 -4.62 -8.51 -6.30
CA VAL A 38 -3.44 -7.84 -5.78
C VAL A 38 -3.52 -6.34 -6.11
N THR A 39 -3.43 -5.50 -5.09
CA THR A 39 -3.47 -4.04 -5.24
C THR A 39 -2.10 -3.52 -5.63
N LEU A 40 -2.05 -2.59 -6.57
CA LEU A 40 -0.82 -2.04 -7.13
C LEU A 40 -0.62 -0.59 -6.70
N ALA A 41 0.55 -0.26 -6.16
CA ALA A 41 0.90 1.09 -5.74
C ALA A 41 2.00 1.66 -6.64
N PHE A 42 1.71 2.82 -7.23
CA PHE A 42 2.58 3.47 -8.21
C PHE A 42 3.27 4.69 -7.62
N SER A 43 4.53 4.85 -7.99
CA SER A 43 5.30 6.06 -7.67
C SER A 43 4.69 7.28 -8.38
N PRO A 44 4.52 8.41 -7.68
CA PRO A 44 4.06 9.66 -8.31
C PRO A 44 5.07 10.24 -9.30
N TYR A 45 6.30 9.73 -9.27
CA TYR A 45 7.38 10.17 -10.17
C TYR A 45 7.44 9.39 -11.48
N SER A 46 6.57 8.41 -11.68
CA SER A 46 6.49 7.66 -12.94
C SER A 46 6.22 8.60 -14.12
N PRO A 47 7.05 8.55 -15.19
CA PRO A 47 6.85 9.39 -16.37
C PRO A 47 5.52 9.16 -17.08
N ASN A 48 5.07 7.90 -17.13
CA ASN A 48 3.84 7.45 -17.79
C ASN A 48 2.78 6.97 -16.79
N LEU A 49 2.67 7.66 -15.66
CA LEU A 49 1.84 7.22 -14.55
C LEU A 49 0.41 6.92 -14.94
N GLN A 50 -0.25 7.82 -15.69
CA GLN A 50 -1.65 7.64 -16.09
C GLN A 50 -1.84 6.41 -16.99
N ASP A 51 -0.92 6.15 -17.89
CA ASP A 51 -0.97 4.98 -18.77
C ASP A 51 -0.85 3.67 -17.95
N TRP A 52 0.07 3.64 -16.99
CA TRP A 52 0.21 2.50 -16.07
C TRP A 52 -1.04 2.28 -15.21
N ILE A 53 -1.64 3.35 -14.69
CA ILE A 53 -2.89 3.26 -13.94
C ILE A 53 -4.01 2.69 -14.82
N ASN A 54 -4.17 3.18 -16.04
CA ASN A 54 -5.17 2.70 -16.98
C ASN A 54 -5.00 1.20 -17.26
N ARG A 55 -3.78 0.77 -17.59
CA ARG A 55 -3.46 -0.65 -17.82
C ARG A 55 -3.72 -1.55 -16.60
N ALA A 56 -3.42 -1.06 -15.39
CA ALA A 56 -3.71 -1.78 -14.16
C ALA A 56 -5.24 -1.93 -13.97
N ARG A 57 -5.98 -0.84 -14.17
CA ARG A 57 -7.45 -0.84 -14.05
C ARG A 57 -8.12 -1.72 -15.11
N GLU A 58 -7.63 -1.72 -16.35
CA GLU A 58 -8.12 -2.60 -17.43
C GLU A 58 -7.95 -4.09 -17.10
N ARG A 59 -6.91 -4.42 -16.33
CA ARG A 59 -6.68 -5.80 -15.83
C ARG A 59 -7.43 -6.11 -14.52
N GLY A 60 -8.20 -5.16 -14.01
CA GLY A 60 -9.01 -5.34 -12.80
C GLY A 60 -8.29 -5.06 -11.48
N HIS A 61 -7.04 -4.58 -11.51
CA HIS A 61 -6.33 -4.20 -10.30
C HIS A 61 -6.89 -2.92 -9.69
N GLU A 62 -6.94 -2.87 -8.37
CA GLU A 62 -7.05 -1.62 -7.65
C GLU A 62 -5.71 -0.90 -7.60
N VAL A 63 -5.75 0.42 -7.59
CA VAL A 63 -4.57 1.28 -7.66
C VAL A 63 -4.49 2.21 -6.45
N LEU A 64 -3.29 2.32 -5.89
CA LEU A 64 -2.87 3.34 -4.92
C LEU A 64 -1.79 4.22 -5.53
N LEU A 65 -1.70 5.48 -5.07
CA LEU A 65 -0.51 6.30 -5.26
C LEU A 65 0.38 6.24 -4.02
N GLU A 66 1.68 6.14 -4.24
CA GLU A 66 2.65 6.28 -3.16
C GLU A 66 2.82 7.75 -2.78
N VAL A 67 2.80 8.03 -1.49
CA VAL A 67 3.11 9.34 -0.93
C VAL A 67 4.47 9.26 -0.24
N PRO A 68 5.52 9.87 -0.82
CA PRO A 68 6.85 9.88 -0.21
C PRO A 68 6.81 10.72 1.07
N MET A 69 7.26 10.13 2.18
CA MET A 69 7.29 10.76 3.49
C MET A 69 8.68 10.64 4.10
N GLU A 70 9.08 11.65 4.89
CA GLU A 70 10.42 11.78 5.47
C GLU A 70 10.75 10.61 6.40
N PRO A 71 11.80 9.80 6.08
CA PRO A 71 12.34 8.79 6.99
C PRO A 71 13.25 9.40 8.06
N GLU A 72 13.66 8.59 9.05
CA GLU A 72 14.55 9.03 10.13
C GLU A 72 15.92 9.45 9.62
N ASP A 73 16.44 8.76 8.64
CA ASP A 73 17.76 8.96 8.05
C ASP A 73 17.74 9.91 6.85
N TYR A 74 16.68 10.75 6.71
CA TYR A 74 16.67 11.81 5.71
C TYR A 74 17.80 12.82 5.99
N PRO A 75 18.58 13.28 4.99
CA PRO A 75 18.41 13.11 3.55
C PRO A 75 19.18 11.92 2.93
N GLU A 76 19.83 11.07 3.70
CA GLU A 76 20.58 9.91 3.18
C GLU A 76 19.65 8.98 2.38
N ASN A 77 18.47 8.71 2.89
CA ASN A 77 17.38 8.09 2.17
C ASN A 77 16.31 9.15 1.82
N ASP A 78 16.41 9.70 0.61
CA ASP A 78 15.45 10.68 0.11
C ASP A 78 14.43 10.01 -0.83
N PRO A 79 13.14 9.93 -0.45
CA PRO A 79 12.11 9.33 -1.30
C PRO A 79 11.68 10.22 -2.46
N GLY A 80 12.26 11.42 -2.63
CA GLY A 80 12.08 12.26 -3.79
C GLY A 80 11.72 13.72 -3.51
N PRO A 81 11.63 14.57 -4.55
CA PRO A 81 11.53 16.02 -4.41
C PRO A 81 10.24 16.51 -3.75
N TYR A 82 9.17 15.73 -3.79
CA TYR A 82 7.88 16.07 -3.15
C TYR A 82 7.64 15.34 -1.83
N THR A 83 8.71 14.87 -1.18
CA THR A 83 8.67 14.24 0.14
C THR A 83 7.98 15.13 1.16
N LEU A 84 7.00 14.59 1.86
CA LEU A 84 6.34 15.27 2.98
C LEU A 84 7.30 15.29 4.18
N ARG A 85 7.61 16.50 4.67
CA ARG A 85 8.62 16.72 5.72
C ARG A 85 7.96 16.91 7.09
N ALA A 86 8.52 16.28 8.10
CA ALA A 86 7.98 16.29 9.47
C ALA A 86 7.92 17.68 10.10
N ARG A 87 8.83 18.57 9.72
CA ARG A 87 8.90 19.96 10.23
C ARG A 87 8.26 21.01 9.30
N ALA A 88 7.66 20.56 8.17
CA ALA A 88 6.99 21.49 7.26
C ALA A 88 5.73 22.07 7.87
N GLN A 89 5.40 23.30 7.47
CA GLN A 89 4.10 23.89 7.81
C GLN A 89 2.96 23.09 7.15
N PRO A 90 1.78 23.02 7.75
CA PRO A 90 0.64 22.28 7.20
C PRO A 90 0.30 22.65 5.75
N ALA A 91 0.36 23.93 5.40
CA ALA A 91 0.11 24.40 4.04
C ALA A 91 1.11 23.86 3.02
N GLU A 92 2.39 23.72 3.40
CA GLU A 92 3.41 23.10 2.57
C GLU A 92 3.15 21.61 2.38
N THR A 93 2.77 20.92 3.45
CA THR A 93 2.40 19.50 3.41
C THR A 93 1.24 19.26 2.46
N VAL A 94 0.18 20.07 2.57
CA VAL A 94 -0.99 19.98 1.68
C VAL A 94 -0.60 20.25 0.22
N ARG A 95 0.20 21.29 -0.05
CA ARG A 95 0.63 21.65 -1.41
C ARG A 95 1.40 20.49 -2.07
N ARG A 96 2.33 19.85 -1.35
CA ARG A 96 3.08 18.69 -1.85
C ARG A 96 2.17 17.48 -2.09
N LEU A 97 1.26 17.22 -1.17
CA LEU A 97 0.28 16.16 -1.33
C LEU A 97 -0.63 16.40 -2.54
N GLU A 98 -1.09 17.63 -2.75
CA GLU A 98 -1.92 18.01 -3.92
C GLU A 98 -1.19 17.77 -5.25
N TRP A 99 0.11 18.08 -5.31
CA TRP A 99 0.92 17.75 -6.47
C TRP A 99 0.92 16.23 -6.74
N ILE A 100 1.12 15.40 -5.70
CA ILE A 100 1.10 13.94 -5.81
C ILE A 100 -0.26 13.47 -6.32
N LEU A 101 -1.36 13.93 -5.69
CA LEU A 101 -2.71 13.54 -6.05
C LEU A 101 -3.09 13.97 -7.48
N GLY A 102 -2.53 15.07 -7.96
CA GLY A 102 -2.74 15.59 -9.30
C GLY A 102 -1.96 14.87 -10.41
N ARG A 103 -1.09 13.89 -10.06
CA ARG A 103 -0.28 13.18 -11.05
C ARG A 103 -1.06 12.18 -11.92
N GLY A 104 -2.21 11.73 -11.45
CA GLY A 104 -3.04 10.79 -12.18
C GLY A 104 -4.44 10.67 -11.60
N ALA A 105 -5.27 9.85 -12.24
CA ALA A 105 -6.62 9.53 -11.79
C ALA A 105 -6.89 8.03 -11.90
N GLY A 106 -7.89 7.51 -11.15
CA GLY A 106 -8.25 6.09 -11.16
C GLY A 106 -7.70 5.28 -9.98
N TYR A 107 -7.02 5.92 -9.05
CA TYR A 107 -6.65 5.34 -7.75
C TYR A 107 -7.80 5.53 -6.73
N PHE A 108 -7.92 4.60 -5.77
CA PHE A 108 -8.91 4.73 -4.69
C PHE A 108 -8.34 5.35 -3.42
N GLY A 109 -7.02 5.37 -3.29
CA GLY A 109 -6.34 5.83 -2.10
C GLY A 109 -4.85 6.06 -2.33
N VAL A 110 -4.19 6.37 -1.22
CA VAL A 110 -2.74 6.53 -1.15
C VAL A 110 -2.14 5.62 -0.11
N ILE A 111 -0.85 5.34 -0.25
CA ILE A 111 -0.04 4.61 0.72
C ILE A 111 1.25 5.37 0.98
N ASN A 112 1.72 5.42 2.24
CA ASN A 112 2.98 6.06 2.53
C ASN A 112 4.17 5.24 1.99
N ARG A 113 5.10 5.92 1.35
CA ARG A 113 6.42 5.43 1.01
C ARG A 113 7.42 5.94 2.04
N MET A 114 8.06 5.05 2.82
CA MET A 114 8.85 5.42 4.00
C MET A 114 8.02 6.22 5.02
N GLY A 115 8.63 7.12 5.81
CA GLY A 115 7.91 8.10 6.59
C GLY A 115 7.88 7.84 8.10
N ASP A 116 8.73 7.00 8.63
CA ASP A 116 8.83 6.72 10.08
C ASP A 116 9.08 7.97 10.93
N ARG A 117 9.73 8.99 10.37
CA ARG A 117 9.83 10.31 11.00
C ARG A 117 8.58 11.15 10.80
N PHE A 118 8.05 11.21 9.56
CA PHE A 118 6.90 12.04 9.24
C PHE A 118 5.64 11.64 10.00
N VAL A 119 5.36 10.33 10.14
CA VAL A 119 4.13 9.85 10.81
C VAL A 119 4.07 10.20 12.29
N ARG A 120 5.20 10.54 12.91
CA ARG A 120 5.27 11.06 14.28
C ARG A 120 5.03 12.56 14.38
N SER A 121 4.83 13.27 13.28
CA SER A 121 4.44 14.67 13.25
C SER A 121 2.91 14.79 13.31
N PRO A 122 2.31 15.17 14.47
CA PRO A 122 0.86 15.24 14.58
C PRO A 122 0.25 16.28 13.63
N GLY A 123 0.91 17.43 13.45
CA GLY A 123 0.48 18.46 12.51
C GLY A 123 0.56 18.01 11.05
N GLY A 124 1.65 17.31 10.67
CA GLY A 124 1.84 16.77 9.34
C GLY A 124 0.77 15.71 9.02
N MET A 125 0.59 14.73 9.89
CA MET A 125 -0.42 13.67 9.69
C MET A 125 -1.84 14.20 9.69
N SER A 126 -2.17 15.16 10.57
CA SER A 126 -3.49 15.82 10.58
C SER A 126 -3.77 16.57 9.27
N ALA A 127 -2.78 17.27 8.72
CA ALA A 127 -2.89 17.96 7.43
C ALA A 127 -3.15 16.97 6.28
N VAL A 128 -2.40 15.85 6.23
CA VAL A 128 -2.59 14.78 5.23
C VAL A 128 -3.99 14.19 5.35
N GLN A 129 -4.39 13.73 6.53
CA GLN A 129 -5.69 13.11 6.76
C GLN A 129 -6.86 14.03 6.45
N GLY A 130 -6.75 15.31 6.82
CA GLY A 130 -7.75 16.33 6.49
C GLY A 130 -7.90 16.53 4.98
N ALA A 131 -6.78 16.66 4.27
CA ALA A 131 -6.78 16.87 2.83
C ALA A 131 -7.34 15.65 2.06
N LEU A 132 -7.02 14.43 2.49
CA LEU A 132 -7.52 13.19 1.90
C LEU A 132 -9.03 13.00 2.17
N ARG A 133 -9.48 13.24 3.41
CA ARG A 133 -10.90 13.18 3.78
C ARG A 133 -11.77 14.07 2.92
N ASN A 134 -11.34 15.32 2.73
CA ASN A 134 -12.08 16.29 1.92
C ASN A 134 -12.20 15.89 0.45
N ARG A 135 -11.36 14.95 -0.02
CA ARG A 135 -11.35 14.42 -1.39
C ARG A 135 -11.93 13.01 -1.50
N GLY A 136 -12.33 12.39 -0.40
CA GLY A 136 -12.79 11.01 -0.39
C GLY A 136 -11.71 9.97 -0.74
N VAL A 137 -10.42 10.33 -0.56
CA VAL A 137 -9.28 9.47 -0.85
C VAL A 137 -8.90 8.68 0.41
N ALA A 138 -8.77 7.37 0.29
CA ALA A 138 -8.37 6.52 1.41
C ALA A 138 -6.88 6.66 1.73
N PHE A 139 -6.51 6.55 3.01
CA PHE A 139 -5.12 6.39 3.42
C PHE A 139 -4.90 4.96 3.93
N ILE A 140 -4.04 4.23 3.24
CA ILE A 140 -3.56 2.90 3.65
C ILE A 140 -2.16 3.09 4.25
N ASP A 141 -1.96 2.61 5.47
CA ASP A 141 -0.66 2.66 6.12
C ASP A 141 0.19 1.45 5.73
N SER A 142 1.45 1.68 5.39
CA SER A 142 2.42 0.62 5.11
C SER A 142 2.87 -0.18 6.36
N GLY A 143 2.23 0.06 7.52
CA GLY A 143 2.56 -0.55 8.81
C GLY A 143 3.35 0.37 9.75
N ILE A 144 3.79 1.53 9.28
CA ILE A 144 4.63 2.46 10.04
C ILE A 144 3.79 3.37 10.93
N ALA A 145 2.69 3.92 10.43
CA ALA A 145 1.86 4.87 11.17
C ALA A 145 1.05 4.17 12.28
N SER A 146 0.61 2.96 12.08
CA SER A 146 -0.12 2.19 13.10
C SER A 146 0.73 1.91 14.34
N ALA A 147 2.02 1.63 14.14
CA ALA A 147 2.97 1.45 15.24
C ALA A 147 3.19 2.74 16.06
N SER A 148 2.89 3.89 15.49
CA SER A 148 3.02 5.22 16.12
C SER A 148 1.70 5.76 16.69
N GLY A 149 0.63 4.96 16.76
CA GLY A 149 -0.69 5.39 17.23
C GLY A 149 -1.41 6.32 16.26
N GLY A 150 -1.08 6.27 14.99
CA GLY A 150 -1.62 7.13 13.93
C GLY A 150 -3.12 6.92 13.71
N GLY A 151 -3.86 8.01 13.79
CA GLY A 151 -5.31 8.17 13.79
C GLY A 151 -6.11 7.51 12.64
N ASP A 152 -6.74 8.29 11.80
CA ASP A 152 -7.81 7.93 10.87
C ASP A 152 -7.37 7.07 9.66
N LEU A 153 -6.75 5.92 9.91
CA LEU A 153 -6.30 4.98 8.91
C LEU A 153 -7.45 4.08 8.42
N ARG A 154 -7.57 3.90 7.11
CA ARG A 154 -8.56 2.98 6.53
C ARG A 154 -8.13 1.52 6.70
N ALA A 155 -6.85 1.24 6.48
CA ALA A 155 -6.20 -0.03 6.77
C ALA A 155 -4.72 0.19 7.04
N SER A 156 -4.08 -0.80 7.66
CA SER A 156 -2.64 -0.80 7.92
C SER A 156 -2.07 -2.17 7.57
N ALA A 157 -0.91 -2.20 6.95
CA ALA A 157 -0.21 -3.44 6.65
C ALA A 157 0.22 -4.13 7.95
N ASP A 158 -0.08 -5.42 8.03
CA ASP A 158 0.30 -6.29 9.14
C ASP A 158 1.73 -6.79 9.00
N GLN A 159 2.19 -6.97 7.75
CA GLN A 159 3.43 -7.65 7.46
C GLN A 159 4.13 -7.09 6.21
N PRO A 160 5.37 -6.57 6.33
CA PRO A 160 6.26 -6.42 5.19
C PRO A 160 6.74 -7.80 4.73
N LEU A 161 6.70 -8.06 3.41
CA LEU A 161 6.97 -9.38 2.87
C LEU A 161 8.42 -9.61 2.49
N ASP A 162 9.12 -8.56 2.07
CA ASP A 162 10.43 -8.63 1.42
C ASP A 162 11.51 -7.82 2.14
N THR A 163 11.43 -7.76 3.45
CA THR A 163 12.50 -7.21 4.31
C THR A 163 13.81 -7.97 4.10
N VAL A 164 13.72 -9.28 3.85
CA VAL A 164 14.82 -10.13 3.40
C VAL A 164 14.45 -10.72 2.05
N LEU A 165 15.23 -10.41 1.01
CA LEU A 165 15.00 -10.87 -0.36
C LEU A 165 15.50 -12.31 -0.55
N SER A 166 14.79 -13.26 0.03
CA SER A 166 14.99 -14.69 -0.21
C SER A 166 13.64 -15.41 -0.30
N PRO A 167 13.50 -16.47 -1.12
CA PRO A 167 12.24 -17.19 -1.24
C PRO A 167 11.69 -17.66 0.11
N PRO A 168 12.46 -18.34 0.99
CA PRO A 168 11.91 -18.81 2.26
C PRO A 168 11.48 -17.67 3.19
N ALA A 169 12.16 -16.52 3.18
CA ALA A 169 11.79 -15.39 4.03
C ALA A 169 10.47 -14.75 3.57
N ILE A 170 10.27 -14.61 2.26
CA ILE A 170 9.03 -14.08 1.68
C ILE A 170 7.88 -15.06 1.94
N ASP A 171 8.09 -16.36 1.75
CA ASP A 171 7.08 -17.38 2.00
C ASP A 171 6.65 -17.39 3.48
N GLU A 172 7.60 -17.28 4.40
CA GLU A 172 7.30 -17.15 5.84
C GLU A 172 6.53 -15.88 6.14
N ALA A 173 6.87 -14.76 5.52
CA ALA A 173 6.14 -13.50 5.69
C ALA A 173 4.70 -13.59 5.17
N LEU A 174 4.46 -14.28 4.06
CA LEU A 174 3.12 -14.56 3.53
C LEU A 174 2.30 -15.44 4.49
N LEU A 175 2.91 -16.45 5.12
CA LEU A 175 2.25 -17.23 6.18
C LEU A 175 1.87 -16.38 7.39
N ARG A 176 2.67 -15.35 7.73
CA ARG A 176 2.30 -14.40 8.78
C ARG A 176 1.09 -13.54 8.41
N VAL A 177 0.90 -13.19 7.14
CA VAL A 177 -0.34 -12.55 6.66
C VAL A 177 -1.54 -13.47 6.85
N GLU A 178 -1.41 -14.75 6.52
CA GLU A 178 -2.45 -15.75 6.76
C GLU A 178 -2.78 -15.88 8.26
N ALA A 179 -1.75 -15.93 9.12
CA ALA A 179 -1.93 -16.00 10.58
C ALA A 179 -2.66 -14.76 11.12
N ALA A 180 -2.32 -13.56 10.63
CA ALA A 180 -3.05 -12.34 10.99
C ALA A 180 -4.52 -12.42 10.56
N ALA A 181 -4.79 -12.96 9.37
CA ALA A 181 -6.15 -13.14 8.88
C ALA A 181 -6.96 -14.13 9.75
N LEU A 182 -6.36 -15.20 10.21
CA LEU A 182 -7.01 -16.13 11.16
C LEU A 182 -7.34 -15.46 12.49
N GLN A 183 -6.45 -14.62 13.00
CA GLN A 183 -6.62 -13.95 14.29
C GLN A 183 -7.64 -12.81 14.26
N LYS A 184 -7.64 -12.01 13.19
CA LYS A 184 -8.39 -10.75 13.09
C LYS A 184 -9.53 -10.80 12.07
N GLY A 185 -9.67 -11.89 11.31
CA GLY A 185 -10.57 -11.99 10.16
C GLY A 185 -10.02 -11.39 8.86
N GLN A 186 -8.89 -10.68 8.92
CA GLN A 186 -8.23 -10.09 7.77
C GLN A 186 -6.73 -9.91 8.01
N GLY A 187 -5.93 -10.00 6.92
CA GLY A 187 -4.48 -9.78 6.93
C GLY A 187 -4.03 -9.02 5.70
N LEU A 188 -3.16 -8.04 5.87
CA LEU A 188 -2.63 -7.19 4.81
C LEU A 188 -1.10 -7.29 4.76
N GLY A 189 -0.57 -7.77 3.64
CA GLY A 189 0.86 -7.78 3.33
C GLY A 189 1.25 -6.68 2.34
N ILE A 190 2.49 -6.22 2.46
CA ILE A 190 3.07 -5.27 1.52
C ILE A 190 4.45 -5.74 1.06
N ALA A 191 4.72 -5.65 -0.25
CA ALA A 191 6.03 -5.89 -0.84
C ALA A 191 6.38 -4.80 -1.84
N GLN A 192 7.66 -4.73 -2.19
CA GLN A 192 8.14 -3.90 -3.28
C GLN A 192 8.19 -4.71 -4.59
N ALA A 193 8.20 -4.00 -5.72
CA ALA A 193 8.21 -4.60 -7.05
C ALA A 193 9.59 -5.17 -7.42
N TYR A 194 10.07 -6.13 -6.64
CA TYR A 194 11.23 -6.94 -7.02
C TYR A 194 10.78 -8.19 -7.79
N PRO A 195 11.56 -8.66 -8.78
CA PRO A 195 11.19 -9.88 -9.52
C PRO A 195 10.93 -11.08 -8.63
N LEU A 196 11.68 -11.22 -7.54
CA LEU A 196 11.49 -12.29 -6.56
C LEU A 196 10.16 -12.14 -5.80
N SER A 197 9.87 -10.94 -5.30
CA SER A 197 8.61 -10.65 -4.58
C SER A 197 7.41 -10.93 -5.47
N LEU A 198 7.45 -10.51 -6.74
CA LEU A 198 6.37 -10.78 -7.70
C LEU A 198 6.13 -12.28 -7.91
N ARG A 199 7.20 -13.08 -8.08
CA ARG A 199 7.09 -14.54 -8.26
C ARG A 199 6.50 -15.22 -7.02
N GLN A 200 6.99 -14.89 -5.83
CA GLN A 200 6.51 -15.52 -4.58
C GLN A 200 5.06 -15.15 -4.32
N VAL A 201 4.68 -13.89 -4.51
CA VAL A 201 3.29 -13.44 -4.34
C VAL A 201 2.37 -14.10 -5.38
N ALA A 202 2.77 -14.20 -6.65
CA ALA A 202 1.97 -14.87 -7.68
C ALA A 202 1.76 -16.36 -7.37
N SER A 203 2.81 -17.05 -6.96
CA SER A 203 2.74 -18.46 -6.56
C SER A 203 1.85 -18.69 -5.35
N TRP A 204 1.99 -17.84 -4.34
CA TRP A 204 1.17 -17.88 -3.12
C TRP A 204 -0.30 -17.59 -3.45
N ALA A 205 -0.58 -16.55 -4.24
CA ALA A 205 -1.94 -16.14 -4.61
C ALA A 205 -2.71 -17.26 -5.35
N ALA A 206 -2.02 -18.05 -6.17
CA ALA A 206 -2.62 -19.17 -6.87
C ALA A 206 -3.10 -20.32 -5.93
N GLN A 207 -2.61 -20.35 -4.69
CA GLN A 207 -2.88 -21.43 -3.74
C GLN A 207 -3.67 -21.00 -2.51
N VAL A 208 -3.69 -19.70 -2.18
CA VAL A 208 -4.21 -19.20 -0.91
C VAL A 208 -5.69 -19.50 -0.70
N GLU A 209 -6.50 -19.50 -1.75
CA GLU A 209 -7.92 -19.81 -1.65
C GLU A 209 -8.19 -21.29 -1.36
N SER A 210 -7.35 -22.20 -1.88
CA SER A 210 -7.44 -23.63 -1.56
C SER A 210 -7.08 -23.94 -0.10
N ARG A 211 -6.32 -23.03 0.55
CA ARG A 211 -6.01 -23.11 1.99
C ARG A 211 -7.09 -22.52 2.88
N GLY A 212 -8.21 -22.06 2.33
CA GLY A 212 -9.37 -21.60 3.09
C GLY A 212 -9.44 -20.08 3.30
N TYR A 213 -8.58 -19.30 2.67
CA TYR A 213 -8.62 -17.84 2.71
C TYR A 213 -9.36 -17.27 1.48
N GLN A 214 -9.74 -16.01 1.56
CA GLN A 214 -10.25 -15.23 0.44
C GLN A 214 -9.23 -14.16 0.06
N LEU A 215 -8.66 -14.26 -1.14
CA LEU A 215 -7.84 -13.20 -1.69
C LEU A 215 -8.74 -12.01 -2.09
N ALA A 216 -8.45 -10.84 -1.56
CA ALA A 216 -9.27 -9.65 -1.75
C ALA A 216 -8.39 -8.42 -2.03
N PRO A 217 -8.88 -7.42 -2.75
CA PRO A 217 -8.18 -6.16 -2.90
C PRO A 217 -8.08 -5.40 -1.57
N ALA A 218 -7.08 -4.52 -1.46
CA ALA A 218 -6.82 -3.80 -0.21
C ALA A 218 -8.00 -2.94 0.26
N SER A 219 -8.81 -2.42 -0.66
CA SER A 219 -10.02 -1.66 -0.31
C SER A 219 -11.04 -2.49 0.46
N ALA A 220 -11.11 -3.80 0.23
CA ALA A 220 -12.01 -4.70 0.93
C ALA A 220 -11.64 -4.88 2.42
N LEU A 221 -10.40 -4.55 2.80
CA LEU A 221 -9.93 -4.55 4.18
C LEU A 221 -10.04 -3.17 4.84
N ALA A 222 -10.25 -2.13 4.03
CA ALA A 222 -10.38 -0.77 4.53
C ALA A 222 -11.68 -0.61 5.35
N ARG A 223 -11.59 0.02 6.51
CA ARG A 223 -12.76 0.34 7.32
C ARG A 223 -13.62 1.38 6.60
N ILE A 224 -14.89 1.05 6.38
CA ILE A 224 -15.90 2.01 5.93
C ILE A 224 -16.35 2.77 7.17
N ARG A 225 -16.20 4.08 7.18
CA ARG A 225 -16.81 4.99 8.17
C ARG A 225 -18.01 5.68 7.58
#